data_a72965075ce4f503e55a1ef192ff73b0
#
_entry.id   a72965075ce4f503e55a1ef192ff73b0
#
_cell.length_a   1.000
_cell.length_b   1.000
_cell.length_c   1.000
_cell.angle_alpha   90.00
_cell.angle_beta   90.00
_cell.angle_gamma   90.00
#
_symmetry.space_group_name_H-M   'P 1'
#
loop_
_entity.id
_entity.type
_entity.pdbx_description
1 polymer ?
#
loop_
_entity_poly.entity_id
_entity_poly.type
_entity_poly.pdbx_seq_one_letter_code
_entity_poly.pdbx_strand_id
1 'polypeptide(L)'
;MTGRRDFLVGSLAAAGLAGCAGLTNGKCGKGRILFGACRSSIEDVTIMRDLGYDFWEWSAGAAFDPDKDDAWWQTQKEEIAKRPLPLRSCNGFLPGKFRLTGPNADHAPALDYAEKVLRRADEIGVKTVVFGSGGARNVPGDFTTGNNPDTEKGTRQYAEFCRELVKRVAGLKTVQVVIEPLRPNESNIINFVFQGLAICRDVNSPRLMQLADIFHMMMGGDPATAIVEAGPLLKHCHVADYGTRQFPGHDPRETRRLAPYFDALKTIGYTGGVSCECGWGDAKDFAKNAKTAIETMKGLV
;
A
#
# COMPACT_ATOMS: atom_id res chain seq x y z
N MET A 1 -21.68 50.77 -7.54
CA MET A 1 -21.11 50.41 -8.86
C MET A 1 -20.60 48.99 -8.77
N THR A 2 -21.36 48.09 -9.31
CA THR A 2 -21.21 46.64 -9.27
C THR A 2 -20.37 46.14 -10.43
N GLY A 3 -19.29 45.46 -10.15
CA GLY A 3 -18.48 44.76 -11.17
C GLY A 3 -18.60 43.25 -11.01
N ARG A 4 -19.45 42.62 -11.81
CA ARG A 4 -19.52 41.17 -12.00
C ARG A 4 -18.29 40.74 -12.81
N ARG A 5 -17.60 39.70 -12.32
CA ARG A 5 -16.61 38.95 -13.12
C ARG A 5 -17.27 37.68 -13.58
N ASP A 6 -17.45 37.57 -14.89
CA ASP A 6 -17.95 36.40 -15.58
C ASP A 6 -16.86 35.30 -15.62
N PHE A 7 -17.22 34.11 -15.15
CA PHE A 7 -16.40 32.91 -15.35
C PHE A 7 -16.76 32.30 -16.72
N LEU A 8 -15.82 32.29 -17.62
CA LEU A 8 -15.89 31.56 -18.88
C LEU A 8 -15.78 30.06 -18.67
N VAL A 9 -16.87 29.37 -18.96
CA VAL A 9 -16.92 27.90 -19.07
C VAL A 9 -16.41 27.54 -20.45
N GLY A 10 -15.21 27.01 -20.53
CA GLY A 10 -14.62 26.46 -21.76
C GLY A 10 -15.14 25.03 -22.00
N SER A 11 -15.89 24.86 -23.08
CA SER A 11 -16.33 23.56 -23.57
C SER A 11 -15.16 22.76 -24.11
N LEU A 12 -14.87 21.59 -23.53
CA LEU A 12 -13.93 20.60 -24.08
C LEU A 12 -14.68 19.68 -25.03
N ALA A 13 -14.27 19.75 -26.29
CA ALA A 13 -14.76 18.89 -27.36
C ALA A 13 -14.34 17.43 -27.15
N ALA A 14 -15.28 16.52 -27.33
CA ALA A 14 -15.04 15.08 -27.36
C ALA A 14 -14.27 14.70 -28.62
N ALA A 15 -13.05 14.18 -28.46
CA ALA A 15 -12.31 13.52 -29.53
C ALA A 15 -12.62 12.02 -29.53
N GLY A 16 -13.09 11.52 -30.66
CA GLY A 16 -13.59 10.18 -30.85
C GLY A 16 -12.53 9.10 -30.71
N LEU A 17 -12.92 8.00 -30.08
CA LEU A 17 -12.23 6.72 -30.08
C LEU A 17 -12.62 5.96 -31.37
N ALA A 18 -11.69 5.88 -32.32
CA ALA A 18 -11.79 4.99 -33.46
C ALA A 18 -10.80 3.84 -33.32
N GLY A 19 -11.32 2.63 -33.17
CA GLY A 19 -10.82 1.43 -33.82
C GLY A 19 -9.57 0.76 -33.24
N CYS A 20 -9.79 -0.31 -32.46
CA CYS A 20 -9.01 -1.55 -32.59
C CYS A 20 -9.94 -2.74 -32.32
N ALA A 21 -10.60 -3.21 -33.39
CA ALA A 21 -11.23 -4.51 -33.41
C ALA A 21 -10.15 -5.53 -33.80
N GLY A 22 -10.02 -6.59 -33.01
CA GLY A 22 -9.32 -7.80 -33.40
C GLY A 22 -8.22 -8.27 -32.45
N LEU A 23 -8.61 -8.84 -31.30
CA LEU A 23 -7.78 -9.83 -30.62
C LEU A 23 -8.70 -10.94 -30.07
N THR A 24 -8.46 -12.11 -30.57
CA THR A 24 -8.97 -13.45 -30.31
C THR A 24 -9.46 -13.72 -28.87
N ASN A 25 -10.58 -14.44 -28.77
CA ASN A 25 -11.13 -15.08 -27.59
C ASN A 25 -10.17 -16.07 -26.92
N GLY A 26 -9.19 -15.55 -26.15
CA GLY A 26 -8.57 -16.29 -25.10
C GLY A 26 -9.43 -16.11 -23.84
N LYS A 27 -9.97 -17.20 -23.28
CA LYS A 27 -10.56 -17.21 -21.94
C LYS A 27 -9.50 -16.75 -20.95
N CYS A 28 -9.39 -15.45 -20.71
CA CYS A 28 -8.64 -14.93 -19.59
C CYS A 28 -9.41 -15.39 -18.35
N GLY A 29 -8.85 -16.36 -17.63
CA GLY A 29 -9.39 -16.76 -16.33
C GLY A 29 -9.51 -15.50 -15.49
N LYS A 30 -10.71 -15.18 -15.01
CA LYS A 30 -10.95 -14.04 -14.12
C LYS A 30 -10.03 -14.24 -12.92
N GLY A 31 -9.01 -13.37 -12.78
CA GLY A 31 -8.16 -13.36 -11.60
C GLY A 31 -9.05 -13.13 -10.36
N ARG A 32 -8.62 -13.64 -9.21
CA ARG A 32 -9.32 -13.41 -7.94
C ARG A 32 -8.48 -12.54 -7.02
N ILE A 33 -9.10 -11.97 -6.01
CA ILE A 33 -8.40 -11.34 -4.89
C ILE A 33 -7.53 -12.39 -4.19
N LEU A 34 -6.29 -12.02 -3.88
CA LEU A 34 -5.34 -12.84 -3.12
C LEU A 34 -5.31 -12.38 -1.67
N PHE A 35 -5.34 -13.31 -0.72
CA PHE A 35 -5.34 -13.00 0.69
C PHE A 35 -4.00 -13.31 1.35
N GLY A 36 -3.51 -12.37 2.16
CA GLY A 36 -2.27 -12.47 2.91
C GLY A 36 -2.38 -11.96 4.34
N ALA A 37 -1.27 -12.02 5.07
CA ALA A 37 -1.15 -11.41 6.38
C ALA A 37 0.30 -11.00 6.69
N CYS A 38 0.45 -9.97 7.52
CA CYS A 38 1.73 -9.49 8.02
C CYS A 38 2.25 -10.42 9.13
N ARG A 39 2.91 -11.50 8.74
CA ARG A 39 3.53 -12.51 9.61
C ARG A 39 4.85 -12.98 9.00
N SER A 40 5.80 -13.43 9.82
CA SER A 40 7.15 -13.75 9.33
C SER A 40 7.73 -15.07 9.82
N SER A 41 7.21 -15.67 10.90
CA SER A 41 7.71 -16.96 11.36
C SER A 41 7.34 -18.07 10.37
N ILE A 42 8.19 -19.09 10.27
CA ILE A 42 7.91 -20.25 9.41
C ILE A 42 6.62 -20.96 9.89
N GLU A 43 6.43 -21.04 11.20
CA GLU A 43 5.25 -21.65 11.81
C GLU A 43 3.97 -20.92 11.39
N ASP A 44 3.92 -19.58 11.56
CA ASP A 44 2.74 -18.80 11.19
C ASP A 44 2.43 -18.90 9.69
N VAL A 45 3.47 -18.80 8.85
CA VAL A 45 3.29 -18.90 7.39
C VAL A 45 2.84 -20.32 6.97
N THR A 46 3.24 -21.36 7.73
CA THR A 46 2.75 -22.72 7.52
C THR A 46 1.27 -22.82 7.87
N ILE A 47 0.86 -22.27 9.01
CA ILE A 47 -0.56 -22.17 9.40
C ILE A 47 -1.36 -21.41 8.33
N MET A 48 -0.86 -20.30 7.86
CA MET A 48 -1.51 -19.51 6.80
C MET A 48 -1.72 -20.33 5.52
N ARG A 49 -0.71 -21.07 5.05
CA ARG A 49 -0.82 -21.98 3.91
C ARG A 49 -1.95 -23.01 4.12
N ASP A 50 -1.96 -23.65 5.26
CA ASP A 50 -2.93 -24.73 5.58
C ASP A 50 -4.36 -24.20 5.68
N LEU A 51 -4.54 -22.93 6.04
CA LEU A 51 -5.80 -22.21 6.03
C LEU A 51 -6.21 -21.65 4.65
N GLY A 52 -5.32 -21.72 3.66
CA GLY A 52 -5.58 -21.28 2.30
C GLY A 52 -5.42 -19.77 2.08
N TYR A 53 -4.47 -19.16 2.77
CA TYR A 53 -3.89 -17.87 2.36
C TYR A 53 -3.03 -18.07 1.12
N ASP A 54 -2.82 -16.97 0.36
CA ASP A 54 -2.10 -17.01 -0.91
C ASP A 54 -0.65 -16.53 -0.80
N PHE A 55 -0.36 -15.65 0.17
CA PHE A 55 0.94 -15.03 0.35
C PHE A 55 1.13 -14.57 1.80
N TRP A 56 2.35 -14.21 2.11
CA TRP A 56 2.68 -13.53 3.36
C TRP A 56 3.34 -12.18 3.08
N GLU A 57 3.31 -11.30 4.08
CA GLU A 57 3.88 -9.97 4.06
C GLU A 57 4.81 -9.78 5.24
N TRP A 58 5.92 -9.08 5.02
CA TRP A 58 6.92 -8.84 6.05
C TRP A 58 7.43 -7.41 6.02
N SER A 59 8.10 -6.97 7.12
CA SER A 59 8.79 -5.68 7.14
C SER A 59 9.93 -5.65 6.13
N ALA A 60 9.94 -4.64 5.25
CA ALA A 60 10.99 -4.46 4.25
C ALA A 60 12.37 -4.27 4.89
N GLY A 61 12.44 -3.52 6.00
CA GLY A 61 13.68 -3.32 6.74
C GLY A 61 14.24 -4.62 7.34
N ALA A 62 13.39 -5.55 7.77
CA ALA A 62 13.82 -6.86 8.28
C ALA A 62 14.14 -7.85 7.15
N ALA A 63 13.36 -7.82 6.06
CA ALA A 63 13.55 -8.71 4.93
C ALA A 63 14.79 -8.37 4.09
N PHE A 64 15.07 -7.08 3.90
CA PHE A 64 16.01 -6.58 2.90
C PHE A 64 17.09 -5.66 3.47
N ASP A 65 17.33 -5.68 4.77
CA ASP A 65 18.22 -4.75 5.50
C ASP A 65 19.41 -4.26 4.64
N PRO A 66 19.40 -3.00 4.16
CA PRO A 66 20.44 -2.52 3.26
C PRO A 66 21.78 -2.24 3.94
N ASP A 67 21.81 -2.22 5.29
CA ASP A 67 23.05 -2.05 6.06
C ASP A 67 23.85 -3.37 6.14
N LYS A 68 23.25 -4.50 5.71
CA LYS A 68 23.88 -5.82 5.61
C LYS A 68 24.57 -6.04 4.27
N ASP A 69 25.63 -6.85 4.30
CA ASP A 69 26.41 -7.23 3.12
C ASP A 69 25.71 -8.27 2.22
N ASP A 70 26.35 -8.61 1.12
CA ASP A 70 25.81 -9.56 0.17
C ASP A 70 25.82 -11.02 0.68
N ALA A 71 26.75 -11.38 1.57
CA ALA A 71 26.79 -12.71 2.17
C ALA A 71 25.58 -12.93 3.08
N TRP A 72 25.24 -11.94 3.89
CA TRP A 72 23.99 -11.95 4.66
C TRP A 72 22.77 -12.05 3.74
N TRP A 73 22.76 -11.29 2.63
CA TRP A 73 21.64 -11.32 1.68
C TRP A 73 21.43 -12.69 1.06
N GLN A 74 22.50 -13.40 0.70
CA GLN A 74 22.37 -14.78 0.20
C GLN A 74 21.69 -15.70 1.23
N THR A 75 22.17 -15.67 2.49
CA THR A 75 21.56 -16.43 3.60
C THR A 75 20.09 -16.03 3.81
N GLN A 76 19.79 -14.73 3.77
CA GLN A 76 18.43 -14.23 3.96
C GLN A 76 17.46 -14.72 2.87
N LYS A 77 17.91 -14.80 1.61
CA LYS A 77 17.09 -15.37 0.54
C LYS A 77 16.73 -16.85 0.81
N GLU A 78 17.70 -17.61 1.28
CA GLU A 78 17.47 -19.02 1.64
C GLU A 78 16.46 -19.12 2.82
N GLU A 79 16.59 -18.26 3.82
CA GLU A 79 15.64 -18.21 4.94
C GLU A 79 14.22 -17.82 4.47
N ILE A 80 14.10 -16.85 3.58
CA ILE A 80 12.81 -16.47 3.00
C ILE A 80 12.20 -17.64 2.22
N ALA A 81 13.01 -18.35 1.43
CA ALA A 81 12.57 -19.46 0.59
C ALA A 81 12.09 -20.71 1.37
N LYS A 82 12.45 -20.83 2.67
CA LYS A 82 11.95 -21.92 3.53
C LYS A 82 10.46 -21.82 3.85
N ARG A 83 9.85 -20.66 3.65
CA ARG A 83 8.43 -20.43 3.94
C ARG A 83 7.56 -20.97 2.82
N PRO A 84 6.46 -21.67 3.16
CA PRO A 84 5.66 -22.40 2.17
C PRO A 84 4.71 -21.53 1.32
N LEU A 85 4.68 -20.22 1.54
CA LEU A 85 3.97 -19.25 0.73
C LEU A 85 4.96 -18.23 0.15
N PRO A 86 4.64 -17.54 -0.96
CA PRO A 86 5.48 -16.49 -1.50
C PRO A 86 5.45 -15.23 -0.62
N LEU A 87 6.61 -14.59 -0.41
CA LEU A 87 6.71 -13.21 0.07
C LEU A 87 6.28 -12.28 -1.06
N ARG A 88 5.04 -11.79 -1.02
CA ARG A 88 4.46 -11.00 -2.11
C ARG A 88 4.54 -9.51 -1.88
N SER A 89 4.41 -9.08 -0.63
CA SER A 89 4.39 -7.69 -0.22
C SER A 89 5.28 -7.47 0.99
N CYS A 90 5.77 -6.24 1.15
CA CYS A 90 6.51 -5.84 2.34
C CYS A 90 6.07 -4.45 2.79
N ASN A 91 5.77 -4.31 4.09
CA ASN A 91 5.49 -3.03 4.73
C ASN A 91 6.75 -2.41 5.37
N GLY A 92 6.62 -1.25 6.05
CA GLY A 92 7.72 -0.65 6.81
C GLY A 92 8.92 -0.27 5.94
N PHE A 93 8.71 0.42 4.81
CA PHE A 93 9.72 0.69 3.80
C PHE A 93 10.88 1.54 4.31
N LEU A 94 10.59 2.77 4.79
CA LEU A 94 11.63 3.70 5.26
C LEU A 94 11.58 3.87 6.78
N PRO A 95 12.71 3.66 7.47
CA PRO A 95 12.82 3.96 8.90
C PRO A 95 12.63 5.44 9.20
N GLY A 96 12.09 5.76 10.38
CA GLY A 96 11.88 7.12 10.85
C GLY A 96 13.15 7.95 11.07
N LYS A 97 14.35 7.38 10.91
CA LYS A 97 15.62 8.14 10.94
C LYS A 97 15.79 9.07 9.75
N PHE A 98 15.15 8.76 8.61
CA PHE A 98 15.17 9.60 7.42
C PHE A 98 14.23 10.80 7.56
N ARG A 99 14.56 11.87 6.86
CA ARG A 99 13.77 13.12 6.82
C ARG A 99 13.46 13.46 5.37
N LEU A 100 12.25 13.13 4.93
CA LEU A 100 11.82 13.42 3.55
C LEU A 100 11.21 14.80 3.41
N THR A 101 10.79 15.40 4.52
CA THR A 101 10.04 16.65 4.56
C THR A 101 10.58 17.62 5.60
N GLY A 102 10.16 18.89 5.48
CA GLY A 102 10.56 19.94 6.39
C GLY A 102 11.87 20.64 5.99
N PRO A 103 12.38 21.54 6.85
CA PRO A 103 13.55 22.36 6.51
C PRO A 103 14.86 21.57 6.42
N ASN A 104 14.92 20.41 7.09
CA ASN A 104 16.08 19.53 7.12
C ASN A 104 15.87 18.28 6.26
N ALA A 105 15.02 18.34 5.24
CA ALA A 105 14.81 17.25 4.32
C ALA A 105 16.11 16.90 3.59
N ASP A 106 16.52 15.63 3.66
CA ASP A 106 17.67 15.09 2.95
C ASP A 106 17.24 13.77 2.28
N HIS A 107 17.13 13.81 0.97
CA HIS A 107 16.64 12.67 0.20
C HIS A 107 17.75 11.67 -0.14
N ALA A 108 19.01 12.09 -0.21
CA ALA A 108 20.07 11.23 -0.73
C ALA A 108 20.25 9.93 0.08
N PRO A 109 20.40 9.96 1.42
CA PRO A 109 20.54 8.73 2.20
C PRO A 109 19.31 7.83 2.14
N ALA A 110 18.09 8.44 2.08
CA ALA A 110 16.84 7.70 1.97
C ALA A 110 16.70 7.03 0.60
N LEU A 111 17.14 7.69 -0.47
CA LEU A 111 17.15 7.13 -1.82
C LEU A 111 18.11 5.94 -1.94
N ASP A 112 19.31 6.04 -1.38
CA ASP A 112 20.29 4.96 -1.38
C ASP A 112 19.79 3.73 -0.62
N TYR A 113 19.16 3.96 0.53
CA TYR A 113 18.49 2.92 1.31
C TYR A 113 17.36 2.26 0.52
N ALA A 114 16.45 3.09 -0.02
CA ALA A 114 15.27 2.65 -0.75
C ALA A 114 15.64 1.85 -2.01
N GLU A 115 16.61 2.30 -2.77
CA GLU A 115 17.08 1.61 -3.97
C GLU A 115 17.59 0.20 -3.64
N LYS A 116 18.43 0.06 -2.59
CA LYS A 116 18.97 -1.24 -2.20
C LYS A 116 17.88 -2.20 -1.72
N VAL A 117 16.91 -1.70 -0.93
CA VAL A 117 15.74 -2.48 -0.51
C VAL A 117 14.96 -2.97 -1.72
N LEU A 118 14.65 -2.08 -2.67
CA LEU A 118 13.84 -2.43 -3.84
C LEU A 118 14.56 -3.38 -4.79
N ARG A 119 15.89 -3.28 -4.94
CA ARG A 119 16.67 -4.23 -5.73
C ARG A 119 16.63 -5.64 -5.15
N ARG A 120 16.79 -5.78 -3.82
CA ARG A 120 16.66 -7.08 -3.13
C ARG A 120 15.25 -7.65 -3.22
N ALA A 121 14.23 -6.80 -3.08
CA ALA A 121 12.84 -7.19 -3.23
C ALA A 121 12.51 -7.69 -4.66
N ASP A 122 13.00 -6.97 -5.68
CA ASP A 122 12.80 -7.33 -7.09
C ASP A 122 13.49 -8.66 -7.46
N GLU A 123 14.70 -8.91 -6.92
CA GLU A 123 15.48 -10.13 -7.14
C GLU A 123 14.70 -11.39 -6.76
N ILE A 124 13.91 -11.35 -5.68
CA ILE A 124 13.10 -12.50 -5.23
C ILE A 124 11.64 -12.43 -5.68
N GLY A 125 11.28 -11.45 -6.51
CA GLY A 125 9.98 -11.37 -7.16
C GLY A 125 8.86 -10.79 -6.31
N VAL A 126 9.16 -10.05 -5.23
CA VAL A 126 8.18 -9.27 -4.46
C VAL A 126 7.43 -8.31 -5.39
N LYS A 127 6.13 -8.18 -5.19
CA LYS A 127 5.27 -7.36 -6.06
C LYS A 127 5.11 -5.93 -5.55
N THR A 128 4.96 -5.76 -4.24
CA THR A 128 4.67 -4.46 -3.64
C THR A 128 5.53 -4.20 -2.41
N VAL A 129 6.04 -2.96 -2.29
CA VAL A 129 6.65 -2.44 -1.07
C VAL A 129 5.84 -1.24 -0.62
N VAL A 130 5.30 -1.31 0.59
CA VAL A 130 4.34 -0.36 1.13
C VAL A 130 5.04 0.86 1.69
N PHE A 131 4.70 2.02 1.16
CA PHE A 131 5.26 3.31 1.55
C PHE A 131 4.29 4.11 2.41
N GLY A 132 4.03 3.63 3.62
CA GLY A 132 3.40 4.39 4.70
C GLY A 132 4.41 5.31 5.37
N SER A 133 5.40 4.75 6.06
CA SER A 133 6.59 5.41 6.61
C SER A 133 6.34 6.79 7.24
N GLY A 134 5.29 6.91 8.09
CA GLY A 134 4.89 8.17 8.71
C GLY A 134 6.06 8.91 9.38
N GLY A 135 6.90 8.18 10.12
CA GLY A 135 8.07 8.76 10.80
C GLY A 135 9.09 9.42 9.88
N ALA A 136 9.20 8.97 8.61
CA ALA A 136 10.12 9.55 7.63
C ALA A 136 9.49 10.71 6.85
N ARG A 137 8.17 10.63 6.55
CA ARG A 137 7.48 11.59 5.68
C ARG A 137 6.77 12.72 6.42
N ASN A 138 6.56 12.58 7.75
CA ASN A 138 5.84 13.61 8.50
C ASN A 138 6.58 14.94 8.48
N VAL A 139 5.82 16.00 8.22
CA VAL A 139 6.30 17.37 8.34
C VAL A 139 6.50 17.68 9.83
N PRO A 140 7.65 18.25 10.24
CA PRO A 140 7.85 18.67 11.62
C PRO A 140 6.77 19.64 12.10
N GLY A 141 6.29 19.45 13.33
CA GLY A 141 5.27 20.29 13.95
C GLY A 141 4.16 19.49 14.63
N ASP A 142 3.14 20.18 15.10
CA ASP A 142 2.02 19.58 15.80
C ASP A 142 1.04 18.91 14.82
N PHE A 143 0.68 17.67 15.12
CA PHE A 143 -0.31 16.89 14.37
C PHE A 143 -1.76 17.23 14.76
N THR A 144 -1.95 17.78 15.95
CA THR A 144 -3.27 17.85 16.57
C THR A 144 -4.15 18.97 16.02
N THR A 145 -3.57 19.97 15.38
CA THR A 145 -4.31 21.17 14.95
C THR A 145 -4.85 21.11 13.52
N GLY A 146 -4.44 20.12 12.72
CA GLY A 146 -4.81 20.02 11.29
C GLY A 146 -4.34 21.19 10.40
N ASN A 147 -3.70 22.20 10.98
CA ASN A 147 -3.31 23.46 10.36
C ASN A 147 -1.79 23.65 10.35
N ASN A 148 -1.03 22.63 10.01
CA ASN A 148 0.41 22.84 9.79
C ASN A 148 0.60 23.47 8.40
N PRO A 149 1.04 24.75 8.31
CA PRO A 149 1.18 25.46 7.02
C PRO A 149 2.23 24.84 6.09
N ASP A 150 3.12 24.01 6.65
CA ASP A 150 4.18 23.36 5.89
C ASP A 150 3.76 22.05 5.23
N THR A 151 2.53 21.55 5.48
CA THR A 151 2.07 20.26 4.93
C THR A 151 2.05 20.22 3.41
N GLU A 152 1.67 21.33 2.77
CA GLU A 152 1.68 21.42 1.31
C GLU A 152 3.12 21.36 0.76
N LYS A 153 4.05 22.07 1.38
CA LYS A 153 5.47 22.01 1.02
C LYS A 153 6.04 20.61 1.26
N GLY A 154 5.72 20.00 2.40
CA GLY A 154 6.13 18.64 2.73
C GLY A 154 5.59 17.60 1.75
N THR A 155 4.34 17.74 1.31
CA THR A 155 3.77 16.88 0.27
C THR A 155 4.50 17.01 -1.06
N ARG A 156 4.91 18.23 -1.44
CA ARG A 156 5.77 18.44 -2.64
C ARG A 156 7.14 17.78 -2.48
N GLN A 157 7.80 17.93 -1.32
CA GLN A 157 9.09 17.27 -1.05
C GLN A 157 8.97 15.74 -1.12
N TYR A 158 7.90 15.18 -0.56
CA TYR A 158 7.63 13.74 -0.68
C TYR A 158 7.42 13.30 -2.15
N ALA A 159 6.69 14.09 -2.93
CA ALA A 159 6.50 13.81 -4.37
C ALA A 159 7.83 13.90 -5.15
N GLU A 160 8.71 14.83 -4.80
CA GLU A 160 10.07 14.93 -5.36
C GLU A 160 10.90 13.69 -5.04
N PHE A 161 10.89 13.24 -3.78
CA PHE A 161 11.52 11.98 -3.39
C PHE A 161 11.00 10.81 -4.25
N CYS A 162 9.70 10.70 -4.43
CA CYS A 162 9.09 9.65 -5.25
C CYS A 162 9.56 9.72 -6.72
N ARG A 163 9.66 10.93 -7.31
CA ARG A 163 10.16 11.10 -8.68
C ARG A 163 11.61 10.64 -8.84
N GLU A 164 12.47 10.98 -7.88
CA GLU A 164 13.86 10.56 -7.93
C GLU A 164 13.99 9.03 -7.69
N LEU A 165 13.22 8.49 -6.77
CA LEU A 165 13.21 7.05 -6.49
C LEU A 165 12.84 6.24 -7.74
N VAL A 166 11.75 6.60 -8.44
CA VAL A 166 11.32 5.83 -9.63
C VAL A 166 12.32 5.91 -10.77
N LYS A 167 13.09 6.98 -10.90
CA LYS A 167 14.20 7.07 -11.85
C LYS A 167 15.32 6.07 -11.53
N ARG A 168 15.73 5.99 -10.25
CA ARG A 168 16.78 5.07 -9.80
C ARG A 168 16.40 3.60 -10.00
N VAL A 169 15.10 3.28 -9.88
CA VAL A 169 14.60 1.91 -9.94
C VAL A 169 13.85 1.59 -11.25
N ALA A 170 13.98 2.42 -12.27
CA ALA A 170 13.28 2.24 -13.54
C ALA A 170 13.55 0.88 -14.22
N GLY A 171 14.74 0.30 -14.02
CA GLY A 171 15.15 -0.98 -14.58
C GLY A 171 14.65 -2.22 -13.84
N LEU A 172 13.99 -2.07 -12.68
CA LEU A 172 13.43 -3.20 -11.93
C LEU A 172 12.26 -3.82 -12.70
N LYS A 173 12.04 -5.14 -12.51
CA LYS A 173 11.12 -5.91 -13.34
C LYS A 173 9.75 -6.08 -12.70
N THR A 174 9.69 -6.35 -11.40
CA THR A 174 8.48 -6.82 -10.71
C THR A 174 7.97 -5.88 -9.65
N VAL A 175 8.86 -5.35 -8.79
CA VAL A 175 8.48 -4.60 -7.60
C VAL A 175 7.89 -3.22 -7.93
N GLN A 176 6.84 -2.88 -7.22
CA GLN A 176 6.20 -1.55 -7.23
C GLN A 176 6.21 -0.98 -5.81
N VAL A 177 6.48 0.30 -5.68
CA VAL A 177 6.23 1.04 -4.45
C VAL A 177 4.77 1.46 -4.43
N VAL A 178 4.07 1.19 -3.35
CA VAL A 178 2.66 1.56 -3.21
C VAL A 178 2.50 2.59 -2.09
N ILE A 179 2.01 3.78 -2.43
CA ILE A 179 1.77 4.85 -1.46
C ILE A 179 0.60 4.44 -0.57
N GLU A 180 0.84 4.44 0.73
CA GLU A 180 -0.17 4.18 1.74
C GLU A 180 -0.59 5.48 2.42
N PRO A 181 -1.84 5.92 2.26
CA PRO A 181 -2.43 6.96 3.09
C PRO A 181 -2.60 6.46 4.53
N LEU A 182 -2.12 7.24 5.49
CA LEU A 182 -2.23 6.92 6.92
C LEU A 182 -3.24 7.85 7.59
N ARG A 183 -4.00 7.35 8.54
CA ARG A 183 -4.90 8.18 9.36
C ARG A 183 -4.15 9.37 9.99
N PRO A 184 -4.84 10.48 10.31
CA PRO A 184 -4.20 11.71 10.81
C PRO A 184 -3.34 11.54 12.07
N ASN A 185 -3.62 10.52 12.90
CA ASN A 185 -2.82 10.24 14.11
C ASN A 185 -1.44 9.63 13.80
N GLU A 186 -1.21 9.12 12.59
CA GLU A 186 0.04 8.48 12.19
C GLU A 186 0.82 9.28 11.14
N SER A 187 0.14 10.16 10.39
CA SER A 187 0.79 11.06 9.45
C SER A 187 0.03 12.37 9.32
N ASN A 188 0.75 13.47 9.12
CA ASN A 188 0.15 14.79 8.87
C ASN A 188 0.13 15.17 7.38
N ILE A 189 0.54 14.27 6.50
CA ILE A 189 0.40 14.37 5.04
C ILE A 189 -0.05 13.03 4.46
N ILE A 190 -0.78 13.07 3.37
CA ILE A 190 -1.27 11.90 2.63
C ILE A 190 -2.12 11.01 3.55
N ASN A 191 -3.28 11.54 3.94
CA ASN A 191 -4.23 10.88 4.82
C ASN A 191 -5.38 10.21 4.06
N PHE A 192 -5.56 10.54 2.79
CA PHE A 192 -6.64 10.04 1.94
C PHE A 192 -6.10 9.44 0.65
N VAL A 193 -6.81 8.45 0.12
CA VAL A 193 -6.43 7.77 -1.13
C VAL A 193 -6.26 8.76 -2.29
N PHE A 194 -7.13 9.77 -2.41
CA PHE A 194 -7.01 10.77 -3.48
C PHE A 194 -5.70 11.56 -3.44
N GLN A 195 -5.11 11.77 -2.26
CA GLN A 195 -3.82 12.48 -2.12
C GLN A 195 -2.66 11.62 -2.64
N GLY A 196 -2.66 10.32 -2.31
CA GLY A 196 -1.69 9.37 -2.88
C GLY A 196 -1.85 9.23 -4.39
N LEU A 197 -3.09 9.15 -4.88
CA LEU A 197 -3.40 9.09 -6.31
C LEU A 197 -2.90 10.33 -7.07
N ALA A 198 -3.03 11.53 -6.49
CA ALA A 198 -2.52 12.75 -7.09
C ALA A 198 -1.00 12.64 -7.34
N ILE A 199 -0.25 12.10 -6.35
CA ILE A 199 1.20 11.89 -6.49
C ILE A 199 1.50 10.79 -7.52
N CYS A 200 0.77 9.66 -7.50
CA CYS A 200 0.96 8.60 -8.48
C CYS A 200 0.74 9.09 -9.93
N ARG A 201 -0.30 9.91 -10.14
CA ARG A 201 -0.61 10.49 -11.46
C ARG A 201 0.41 11.51 -11.90
N ASP A 202 0.88 12.35 -10.98
CA ASP A 202 1.90 13.38 -11.27
C ASP A 202 3.27 12.75 -11.56
N VAL A 203 3.70 11.75 -10.78
CA VAL A 203 4.95 11.01 -11.04
C VAL A 203 4.85 10.14 -12.29
N ASN A 204 3.66 9.63 -12.60
CA ASN A 204 3.31 8.86 -13.78
C ASN A 204 4.31 7.73 -14.12
N SER A 205 4.60 6.88 -13.14
CA SER A 205 5.55 5.79 -13.27
C SER A 205 4.89 4.44 -12.94
N PRO A 206 5.15 3.37 -13.70
CA PRO A 206 4.68 2.02 -13.36
C PRO A 206 5.32 1.48 -12.08
N ARG A 207 6.31 2.17 -11.50
CA ARG A 207 6.98 1.79 -10.25
C ARG A 207 6.36 2.44 -9.01
N LEU A 208 5.47 3.43 -9.18
CA LEU A 208 4.79 4.10 -8.07
C LEU A 208 3.28 3.99 -8.23
N MET A 209 2.64 3.29 -7.33
CA MET A 209 1.24 2.92 -7.37
C MET A 209 0.56 3.22 -6.04
N GLN A 210 -0.72 2.91 -5.93
CA GLN A 210 -1.56 3.20 -4.77
C GLN A 210 -1.82 1.94 -3.93
N LEU A 211 -1.84 2.12 -2.62
CA LEU A 211 -2.40 1.19 -1.64
C LEU A 211 -3.66 1.79 -1.00
N ALA A 212 -4.63 0.97 -0.71
CA ALA A 212 -5.75 1.30 0.16
C ALA A 212 -5.64 0.47 1.45
N ASP A 213 -5.33 1.12 2.57
CA ASP A 213 -5.50 0.51 3.89
C ASP A 213 -6.91 0.81 4.38
N ILE A 214 -7.76 -0.21 4.36
CA ILE A 214 -9.18 -0.10 4.71
C ILE A 214 -9.35 0.34 6.18
N PHE A 215 -8.45 -0.07 7.07
CA PHE A 215 -8.47 0.40 8.45
C PHE A 215 -8.20 1.92 8.53
N HIS A 216 -7.15 2.42 7.87
CA HIS A 216 -6.86 3.84 7.83
C HIS A 216 -7.95 4.64 7.15
N MET A 217 -8.53 4.11 6.06
CA MET A 217 -9.65 4.73 5.37
C MET A 217 -10.87 4.89 6.31
N MET A 218 -11.27 3.83 7.00
CA MET A 218 -12.38 3.89 7.96
C MET A 218 -12.10 4.86 9.10
N MET A 219 -10.90 4.85 9.66
CA MET A 219 -10.49 5.72 10.77
C MET A 219 -10.34 7.19 10.36
N GLY A 220 -9.97 7.46 9.13
CA GLY A 220 -9.81 8.80 8.57
C GLY A 220 -11.08 9.34 7.90
N GLY A 221 -12.11 8.52 7.72
CA GLY A 221 -13.35 8.91 7.03
C GLY A 221 -13.21 8.92 5.48
N ASP A 222 -12.25 8.20 4.92
CA ASP A 222 -12.09 8.06 3.48
C ASP A 222 -13.13 7.04 2.94
N PRO A 223 -14.01 7.43 2.01
CA PRO A 223 -15.10 6.57 1.59
C PRO A 223 -14.62 5.43 0.69
N ALA A 224 -15.38 4.34 0.64
CA ALA A 224 -15.09 3.19 -0.22
C ALA A 224 -15.02 3.55 -1.73
N THR A 225 -15.70 4.62 -2.17
CA THR A 225 -15.61 5.14 -3.54
C THR A 225 -14.20 5.57 -3.94
N ALA A 226 -13.33 5.91 -2.97
CA ALA A 226 -11.93 6.22 -3.24
C ALA A 226 -11.17 5.02 -3.83
N ILE A 227 -11.56 3.77 -3.48
CA ILE A 227 -11.04 2.55 -4.11
C ILE A 227 -11.46 2.50 -5.59
N VAL A 228 -12.71 2.88 -5.90
CA VAL A 228 -13.19 2.92 -7.29
C VAL A 228 -12.42 3.96 -8.09
N GLU A 229 -12.16 5.14 -7.52
CA GLU A 229 -11.35 6.19 -8.15
C GLU A 229 -9.89 5.78 -8.38
N ALA A 230 -9.34 4.94 -7.48
CA ALA A 230 -7.99 4.40 -7.63
C ALA A 230 -7.88 3.46 -8.86
N GLY A 231 -8.92 2.66 -9.10
CA GLY A 231 -9.02 1.82 -10.29
C GLY A 231 -7.74 1.00 -10.55
N PRO A 232 -7.14 1.10 -11.75
CA PRO A 232 -5.97 0.31 -12.12
C PRO A 232 -4.68 0.72 -11.38
N LEU A 233 -4.65 1.87 -10.71
CA LEU A 233 -3.50 2.28 -9.89
C LEU A 233 -3.45 1.55 -8.55
N LEU A 234 -4.56 0.97 -8.07
CA LEU A 234 -4.59 0.19 -6.84
C LEU A 234 -3.87 -1.16 -7.05
N LYS A 235 -2.80 -1.41 -6.26
CA LYS A 235 -1.98 -2.62 -6.38
C LYS A 235 -1.91 -3.45 -5.11
N HIS A 236 -2.23 -2.86 -3.97
CA HIS A 236 -2.26 -3.56 -2.68
C HIS A 236 -3.33 -2.98 -1.77
N CYS A 237 -3.83 -3.80 -0.85
CA CYS A 237 -4.73 -3.37 0.21
C CYS A 237 -4.28 -3.95 1.54
N HIS A 238 -4.41 -3.14 2.60
CA HIS A 238 -4.37 -3.62 3.96
C HIS A 238 -5.77 -3.64 4.57
N VAL A 239 -5.98 -4.51 5.54
CA VAL A 239 -7.27 -4.65 6.23
C VAL A 239 -7.09 -4.99 7.70
N ALA A 240 -7.89 -4.35 8.54
CA ALA A 240 -8.13 -4.70 9.93
C ALA A 240 -9.54 -4.25 10.34
N ASP A 241 -10.07 -4.77 11.46
CA ASP A 241 -11.35 -4.31 12.01
C ASP A 241 -11.26 -2.86 12.50
N TYR A 242 -12.34 -2.11 12.29
CA TYR A 242 -12.46 -0.71 12.70
C TYR A 242 -12.23 -0.53 14.21
N GLY A 243 -11.56 0.54 14.60
CA GLY A 243 -11.38 0.96 15.99
C GLY A 243 -10.35 0.14 16.77
N THR A 244 -10.39 -1.18 16.69
CA THR A 244 -9.50 -2.06 17.47
C THR A 244 -8.20 -2.42 16.74
N ARG A 245 -8.18 -2.28 15.41
CA ARG A 245 -7.11 -2.77 14.54
C ARG A 245 -6.80 -4.26 14.73
N GLN A 246 -7.82 -5.05 15.15
CA GLN A 246 -7.70 -6.50 15.24
C GLN A 246 -8.02 -7.15 13.88
N PHE A 247 -7.81 -8.47 13.79
CA PHE A 247 -8.06 -9.25 12.58
C PHE A 247 -9.54 -9.19 12.16
N PRO A 248 -9.87 -9.24 10.86
CA PRO A 248 -11.24 -9.29 10.36
C PRO A 248 -12.03 -10.45 10.98
N GLY A 249 -13.19 -10.17 11.55
CA GLY A 249 -14.02 -11.16 12.27
C GLY A 249 -13.77 -11.20 13.77
N HIS A 250 -12.86 -10.39 14.31
CA HIS A 250 -12.68 -10.27 15.77
C HIS A 250 -13.94 -9.69 16.45
N ASP A 251 -14.49 -8.62 15.92
CA ASP A 251 -15.80 -8.08 16.31
C ASP A 251 -16.74 -8.03 15.09
N PRO A 252 -17.82 -8.86 15.09
CA PRO A 252 -18.75 -8.88 13.95
C PRO A 252 -19.42 -7.53 13.64
N ARG A 253 -19.52 -6.62 14.61
CA ARG A 253 -20.10 -5.28 14.41
C ARG A 253 -19.14 -4.40 13.61
N GLU A 254 -17.86 -4.49 13.90
CA GLU A 254 -16.81 -3.73 13.21
C GLU A 254 -16.50 -4.34 11.85
N THR A 255 -16.50 -5.67 11.74
CA THR A 255 -16.28 -6.40 10.50
C THR A 255 -17.30 -6.01 9.41
N ARG A 256 -18.57 -5.77 9.78
CA ARG A 256 -19.58 -5.31 8.81
C ARG A 256 -19.22 -4.01 8.09
N ARG A 257 -18.37 -3.17 8.70
CA ARG A 257 -17.89 -1.93 8.08
C ARG A 257 -16.94 -2.16 6.90
N LEU A 258 -16.38 -3.38 6.77
CA LEU A 258 -15.49 -3.75 5.66
C LEU A 258 -16.27 -3.96 4.35
N ALA A 259 -17.55 -4.36 4.42
CA ALA A 259 -18.31 -4.76 3.23
C ALA A 259 -18.33 -3.71 2.10
N PRO A 260 -18.57 -2.40 2.33
CA PRO A 260 -18.54 -1.41 1.26
C PRO A 260 -17.18 -1.33 0.53
N TYR A 261 -16.08 -1.53 1.24
CA TYR A 261 -14.73 -1.48 0.67
C TYR A 261 -14.46 -2.71 -0.20
N PHE A 262 -14.89 -3.90 0.25
CA PHE A 262 -14.80 -5.12 -0.56
C PHE A 262 -15.72 -5.06 -1.79
N ASP A 263 -16.91 -4.45 -1.68
CA ASP A 263 -17.78 -4.20 -2.83
C ASP A 263 -17.12 -3.26 -3.84
N ALA A 264 -16.40 -2.24 -3.38
CA ALA A 264 -15.61 -1.36 -4.25
C ALA A 264 -14.47 -2.12 -4.95
N LEU A 265 -13.76 -3.03 -4.26
CA LEU A 265 -12.76 -3.90 -4.87
C LEU A 265 -13.36 -4.80 -5.96
N LYS A 266 -14.54 -5.38 -5.71
CA LYS A 266 -15.28 -6.17 -6.73
C LYS A 266 -15.68 -5.30 -7.93
N THR A 267 -16.15 -4.08 -7.68
CA THR A 267 -16.56 -3.13 -8.72
C THR A 267 -15.46 -2.84 -9.73
N ILE A 268 -14.21 -2.69 -9.26
CA ILE A 268 -13.06 -2.45 -10.15
C ILE A 268 -12.42 -3.73 -10.70
N GLY A 269 -12.97 -4.90 -10.38
CA GLY A 269 -12.39 -6.19 -10.78
C GLY A 269 -10.98 -6.41 -10.18
N TYR A 270 -10.78 -6.02 -8.93
CA TYR A 270 -9.46 -6.10 -8.28
C TYR A 270 -8.97 -7.56 -8.16
N THR A 271 -7.73 -7.80 -8.52
CA THR A 271 -7.08 -9.13 -8.48
C THR A 271 -5.74 -9.09 -7.74
N GLY A 272 -5.45 -8.00 -7.05
CA GLY A 272 -4.25 -7.83 -6.24
C GLY A 272 -4.31 -8.52 -4.87
N GLY A 273 -3.37 -8.19 -4.00
CA GLY A 273 -3.30 -8.69 -2.62
C GLY A 273 -4.13 -7.86 -1.65
N VAL A 274 -4.83 -8.51 -0.74
CA VAL A 274 -5.40 -7.94 0.48
C VAL A 274 -4.72 -8.63 1.65
N SER A 275 -3.99 -7.88 2.47
CA SER A 275 -3.20 -8.39 3.58
C SER A 275 -3.74 -7.91 4.92
N CYS A 276 -3.88 -8.82 5.88
CA CYS A 276 -4.19 -8.44 7.26
C CYS A 276 -2.97 -7.77 7.90
N GLU A 277 -3.03 -6.44 8.06
CA GLU A 277 -2.08 -5.68 8.88
C GLU A 277 -2.76 -5.31 10.21
N CYS A 278 -2.74 -6.22 11.17
CA CYS A 278 -3.61 -6.16 12.33
C CYS A 278 -3.00 -6.83 13.56
N GLY A 279 -3.65 -6.59 14.71
CA GLY A 279 -3.43 -7.37 15.91
C GLY A 279 -4.03 -8.77 15.78
N TRP A 280 -3.34 -9.76 16.32
CA TRP A 280 -3.76 -11.16 16.26
C TRP A 280 -4.15 -11.75 17.63
N GLY A 281 -4.26 -10.91 18.67
CA GLY A 281 -4.45 -11.37 20.05
C GLY A 281 -3.25 -12.15 20.58
N ASP A 282 -3.49 -13.15 21.43
CA ASP A 282 -2.42 -14.00 21.95
C ASP A 282 -1.80 -14.87 20.84
N ALA A 283 -0.48 -15.03 20.86
CA ALA A 283 0.24 -15.83 19.87
C ALA A 283 -0.26 -17.28 19.77
N LYS A 284 -0.65 -17.88 20.90
CA LYS A 284 -1.23 -19.24 20.97
C LYS A 284 -2.56 -19.40 20.21
N ASP A 285 -3.28 -18.29 20.00
CA ASP A 285 -4.59 -18.28 19.33
C ASP A 285 -4.47 -17.94 17.83
N PHE A 286 -3.24 -17.73 17.30
CA PHE A 286 -3.03 -17.28 15.94
C PHE A 286 -3.74 -18.17 14.91
N ALA A 287 -3.63 -19.50 15.00
CA ALA A 287 -4.26 -20.41 14.05
C ALA A 287 -5.79 -20.25 14.00
N LYS A 288 -6.43 -20.11 15.15
CA LYS A 288 -7.87 -19.86 15.27
C LYS A 288 -8.24 -18.50 14.69
N ASN A 289 -7.50 -17.47 15.03
CA ASN A 289 -7.78 -16.10 14.63
C ASN A 289 -7.53 -15.90 13.14
N ALA A 290 -6.47 -16.49 12.59
CA ALA A 290 -6.18 -16.51 11.16
C ALA A 290 -7.26 -17.25 10.36
N LYS A 291 -7.80 -18.35 10.89
CA LYS A 291 -8.95 -19.04 10.28
C LYS A 291 -10.17 -18.13 10.21
N THR A 292 -10.53 -17.48 11.30
CA THR A 292 -11.65 -16.53 11.34
C THR A 292 -11.44 -15.39 10.33
N ALA A 293 -10.23 -14.82 10.27
CA ALA A 293 -9.92 -13.72 9.36
C ALA A 293 -10.07 -14.11 7.88
N ILE A 294 -9.49 -15.25 7.47
CA ILE A 294 -9.57 -15.67 6.07
C ILE A 294 -10.99 -16.07 5.65
N GLU A 295 -11.75 -16.72 6.52
CA GLU A 295 -13.15 -17.08 6.27
C GLU A 295 -14.01 -15.81 6.14
N THR A 296 -13.81 -14.83 7.02
CA THR A 296 -14.47 -13.52 6.96
C THR A 296 -14.17 -12.80 5.65
N MET A 297 -12.89 -12.67 5.27
CA MET A 297 -12.51 -12.00 4.03
C MET A 297 -13.06 -12.71 2.78
N LYS A 298 -13.04 -14.05 2.76
CA LYS A 298 -13.62 -14.84 1.66
C LYS A 298 -15.14 -14.67 1.57
N GLY A 299 -15.82 -14.45 2.68
CA GLY A 299 -17.26 -14.17 2.71
C GLY A 299 -17.65 -12.78 2.21
N LEU A 300 -16.70 -11.86 2.07
CA LEU A 300 -16.92 -10.48 1.58
C LEU A 300 -16.73 -10.32 0.05
N VAL A 301 -16.19 -11.33 -0.66
CA VAL A 301 -15.87 -11.28 -2.10
C VAL A 301 -16.83 -12.09 -2.97
#